data_49f2441704100efc2136265a730cc24c
#
_entry.id   49f2441704100efc2136265a730cc24c
#
_cell.length_a   1.000
_cell.length_b   1.000
_cell.length_c   1.000
_cell.angle_alpha   90.00
_cell.angle_beta   90.00
_cell.angle_gamma   90.00
#
_symmetry.space_group_name_H-M   'P 1'
#
loop_
_entity.id
_entity.type
_entity.pdbx_description
1 polymer ?
#
loop_
_entity_poly.entity_id
_entity_poly.type
_entity_poly.pdbx_seq_one_letter_code
_entity_poly.pdbx_strand_id
1 'polypeptide(L)'
;IRRPPRSTPKPSSAASDVYKRQSLYSEEILARALGLSSGDNYSEEDFSRAVYDRMQSLYMDKGYIYSRIEPEITPVGEDSLDVHFVIAENHKVYIRNIAIRGNDRTRENVIRRIMRIYPGDVFNKERLLRTHREIMMLNYFSNVVPDVVPVDDDQVDIEVTVEEKSSGQANMNMGFSQAYGVTGGGGFSLPNFRGKGQHLALSFEVGAANYNNTYFGSSYKPQKRERATISFTDPMVNDTNNLLSGSLFYSFSGRSSMYYAPLDMITKGGSFRWGRRFKWPDDYFRGSWSFTAHQRIYEADNDEQLQLYTGGLNETVGVSITQSISRDSRDHPEFPTIGSLMAVSSSISGGPLGGNEDFHKHVLNLEWYTPTVWKFVLMSSVKIGGIKTLPSGDNAVSYTHLRAHETLR
;
A
#
# COMPACT_ATOMS: atom_id res chain seq x y z
N ILE A 1 46.95 27.00 12.64
CA ILE A 1 45.56 26.53 12.85
C ILE A 1 45.68 25.17 13.55
N ARG A 2 45.52 25.16 14.87
CA ARG A 2 45.51 23.92 15.67
C ARG A 2 44.19 23.20 15.39
N ARG A 3 44.26 21.92 14.98
CA ARG A 3 43.06 21.03 14.95
C ARG A 3 42.58 20.86 16.41
N PRO A 4 41.26 20.87 16.65
CA PRO A 4 40.75 20.51 17.98
C PRO A 4 41.12 19.05 18.30
N PRO A 5 41.41 18.72 19.57
CA PRO A 5 41.69 17.34 19.95
C PRO A 5 40.44 16.47 19.70
N ARG A 6 40.67 15.31 19.10
CA ARG A 6 39.65 14.26 18.98
C ARG A 6 39.47 13.65 20.38
N SER A 7 38.45 14.09 21.10
CA SER A 7 38.02 13.39 22.31
C SER A 7 37.25 12.13 21.94
N THR A 8 37.69 11.00 22.39
CA THR A 8 36.97 9.72 22.31
C THR A 8 36.50 9.37 23.71
N PRO A 9 35.26 9.71 24.08
CA PRO A 9 34.70 9.30 25.37
C PRO A 9 34.51 7.78 25.41
N LYS A 10 34.99 7.14 26.47
CA LYS A 10 34.73 5.73 26.76
C LYS A 10 33.54 5.66 27.71
N PRO A 11 32.40 5.02 27.37
CA PRO A 11 31.40 4.66 28.38
C PRO A 11 32.02 3.61 29.32
N SER A 12 31.89 3.84 30.62
CA SER A 12 32.46 2.94 31.61
C SER A 12 31.55 1.77 31.94
N SER A 13 32.18 0.67 32.35
CA SER A 13 31.53 -0.53 32.87
C SER A 13 30.91 -0.36 34.28
N ALA A 14 30.92 0.85 34.85
CA ALA A 14 30.39 1.11 36.20
C ALA A 14 28.84 1.14 36.31
N ALA A 15 28.12 0.83 35.23
CA ALA A 15 26.67 0.79 35.21
C ALA A 15 26.05 -0.36 36.04
N SER A 16 26.84 -1.25 36.66
CA SER A 16 26.28 -2.46 37.28
C SER A 16 25.62 -2.29 38.66
N ASP A 17 25.86 -1.21 39.37
CA ASP A 17 25.44 -1.12 40.77
C ASP A 17 24.08 -0.42 41.03
N VAL A 18 23.49 0.26 40.05
CA VAL A 18 22.26 1.05 40.26
C VAL A 18 21.00 0.30 39.85
N TYR A 19 21.11 -0.77 39.13
CA TYR A 19 19.96 -1.57 38.64
C TYR A 19 19.22 -2.37 39.74
N LYS A 20 19.53 -2.19 40.98
CA LYS A 20 18.93 -2.95 42.13
C LYS A 20 17.42 -2.75 42.34
N ARG A 21 16.74 -1.89 41.58
CA ARG A 21 15.27 -1.68 41.63
C ARG A 21 14.56 -1.83 40.31
N GLN A 22 15.24 -2.27 39.27
CA GLN A 22 14.62 -2.48 37.94
C GLN A 22 14.02 -3.87 37.89
N SER A 23 12.70 -3.94 37.64
CA SER A 23 11.97 -5.21 37.56
C SER A 23 11.65 -5.62 36.14
N LEU A 24 11.66 -4.68 35.18
CA LEU A 24 11.10 -4.90 33.84
C LEU A 24 12.13 -5.34 32.79
N TYR A 25 13.30 -4.71 32.75
CA TYR A 25 14.32 -4.99 31.74
C TYR A 25 15.68 -5.27 32.38
N SER A 26 16.41 -6.25 31.82
CA SER A 26 17.80 -6.50 32.20
C SER A 26 18.73 -5.44 31.58
N GLU A 27 19.88 -5.27 32.20
CA GLU A 27 20.94 -4.37 31.72
C GLU A 27 21.31 -4.63 30.26
N GLU A 28 21.39 -5.89 29.85
CA GLU A 28 21.72 -6.27 28.47
C GLU A 28 20.69 -5.75 27.45
N ILE A 29 19.39 -5.75 27.81
CA ILE A 29 18.32 -5.25 26.94
C ILE A 29 18.44 -3.74 26.82
N LEU A 30 18.68 -3.05 27.94
CA LEU A 30 18.81 -1.60 27.96
C LEU A 30 20.08 -1.13 27.23
N ALA A 31 21.21 -1.81 27.40
CA ALA A 31 22.44 -1.53 26.67
C ALA A 31 22.27 -1.73 25.16
N ARG A 32 21.57 -2.80 24.76
CA ARG A 32 21.23 -3.04 23.35
C ARG A 32 20.31 -1.97 22.78
N ALA A 33 19.34 -1.51 23.53
CA ALA A 33 18.43 -0.44 23.12
C ALA A 33 19.15 0.91 23.02
N LEU A 34 20.05 1.20 23.94
CA LEU A 34 20.91 2.37 23.88
C LEU A 34 21.70 2.39 22.56
N GLY A 35 22.24 1.22 22.13
CA GLY A 35 22.96 1.08 20.85
C GLY A 35 24.23 1.91 20.80
N LEU A 36 24.81 2.24 21.95
CA LEU A 36 26.11 2.87 22.12
C LEU A 36 27.04 1.89 22.82
N SER A 37 28.28 1.83 22.40
CA SER A 37 29.30 0.95 22.93
C SER A 37 30.41 1.72 23.60
N SER A 38 31.11 1.07 24.54
CA SER A 38 32.31 1.65 25.14
C SER A 38 33.35 1.92 24.06
N GLY A 39 33.83 3.16 23.99
CA GLY A 39 34.81 3.63 22.99
C GLY A 39 34.16 4.36 21.80
N ASP A 40 32.85 4.47 21.71
CA ASP A 40 32.18 5.29 20.70
C ASP A 40 32.44 6.79 20.98
N ASN A 41 32.41 7.59 19.92
CA ASN A 41 32.48 9.05 20.07
C ASN A 41 31.17 9.57 20.66
N TYR A 42 31.26 10.39 21.71
CA TYR A 42 30.10 11.03 22.29
C TYR A 42 29.54 12.09 21.33
N SER A 43 28.25 11.96 21.01
CA SER A 43 27.44 12.95 20.32
C SER A 43 26.19 13.21 21.18
N GLU A 44 25.97 14.44 21.61
CA GLU A 44 24.81 14.81 22.43
C GLU A 44 23.48 14.49 21.74
N GLU A 45 23.41 14.71 20.42
CA GLU A 45 22.20 14.40 19.64
C GLU A 45 21.93 12.89 19.58
N ASP A 46 22.94 12.07 19.27
CA ASP A 46 22.80 10.62 19.20
C ASP A 46 22.54 10.01 20.57
N PHE A 47 23.15 10.56 21.61
CA PHE A 47 22.93 10.14 22.98
C PHE A 47 21.51 10.47 23.45
N SER A 48 21.05 11.70 23.26
CA SER A 48 19.66 12.10 23.60
C SER A 48 18.65 11.24 22.86
N ARG A 49 18.87 10.97 21.57
CA ARG A 49 18.03 10.07 20.77
C ARG A 49 18.05 8.64 21.31
N ALA A 50 19.23 8.15 21.73
CA ALA A 50 19.35 6.82 22.30
C ALA A 50 18.61 6.67 23.63
N VAL A 51 18.64 7.67 24.46
CA VAL A 51 17.97 7.66 25.78
C VAL A 51 16.45 7.85 25.61
N TYR A 52 16.02 8.94 24.95
CA TYR A 52 14.60 9.34 24.94
C TYR A 52 13.79 8.64 23.85
N ASP A 53 14.37 8.36 22.69
CA ASP A 53 13.62 7.71 21.60
C ASP A 53 13.70 6.19 21.64
N ARG A 54 14.83 5.62 22.10
CA ARG A 54 15.02 4.17 22.15
C ARG A 54 14.78 3.58 23.54
N MET A 55 15.55 3.97 24.54
CA MET A 55 15.43 3.39 25.89
C MET A 55 14.09 3.70 26.55
N GLN A 56 13.68 4.96 26.60
CA GLN A 56 12.40 5.35 27.22
C GLN A 56 11.20 4.77 26.49
N SER A 57 11.28 4.60 25.16
CA SER A 57 10.21 3.97 24.39
C SER A 57 9.94 2.53 24.79
N LEU A 58 10.94 1.75 25.22
CA LEU A 58 10.74 0.39 25.74
C LEU A 58 9.78 0.39 26.94
N TYR A 59 9.94 1.32 27.84
CA TYR A 59 9.07 1.48 29.01
C TYR A 59 7.68 1.95 28.60
N MET A 60 7.59 2.93 27.70
CA MET A 60 6.32 3.44 27.19
C MET A 60 5.54 2.37 26.41
N ASP A 61 6.21 1.43 25.74
CA ASP A 61 5.56 0.32 25.05
C ASP A 61 5.00 -0.75 25.99
N LYS A 62 5.36 -0.69 27.26
CA LYS A 62 4.82 -1.54 28.33
C LYS A 62 3.87 -0.80 29.27
N GLY A 63 3.55 0.45 28.97
CA GLY A 63 2.61 1.27 29.73
C GLY A 63 3.23 2.16 30.79
N TYR A 64 4.53 2.22 30.91
CA TYR A 64 5.22 3.04 31.92
C TYR A 64 5.52 4.44 31.35
N ILE A 65 4.48 5.23 31.11
CA ILE A 65 4.63 6.56 30.49
C ILE A 65 5.32 7.58 31.39
N TYR A 66 5.23 7.38 32.70
CA TYR A 66 5.86 8.23 33.72
C TYR A 66 7.27 7.75 34.08
N SER A 67 7.81 6.75 33.38
CA SER A 67 9.20 6.34 33.58
C SER A 67 10.15 7.51 33.32
N ARG A 68 11.15 7.65 34.17
CA ARG A 68 12.20 8.66 34.04
C ARG A 68 13.54 7.95 33.90
N ILE A 69 14.31 8.38 32.95
CA ILE A 69 15.68 7.94 32.72
C ILE A 69 16.55 9.18 32.81
N GLU A 70 17.29 9.30 33.88
CA GLU A 70 18.17 10.43 34.13
C GLU A 70 19.61 9.97 33.96
N PRO A 71 20.32 10.40 32.87
CA PRO A 71 21.72 10.11 32.69
C PRO A 71 22.56 11.08 33.55
N GLU A 72 23.36 10.54 34.45
CA GLU A 72 24.40 11.27 35.17
C GLU A 72 25.71 11.12 34.40
N ILE A 73 26.21 12.23 33.85
CA ILE A 73 27.41 12.24 33.05
C ILE A 73 28.57 12.79 33.87
N THR A 74 29.58 11.98 34.07
CA THR A 74 30.82 12.35 34.83
C THR A 74 32.02 12.31 33.92
N PRO A 75 32.78 13.42 33.81
CA PRO A 75 34.04 13.39 33.05
C PRO A 75 35.09 12.55 33.77
N VAL A 76 35.79 11.69 33.01
CA VAL A 76 36.88 10.85 33.48
C VAL A 76 38.14 11.14 32.66
N GLY A 77 39.10 11.84 33.27
CA GLY A 77 40.28 12.33 32.57
C GLY A 77 39.98 13.47 31.60
N GLU A 78 40.78 13.59 30.53
CA GLU A 78 40.65 14.69 29.56
C GLU A 78 39.73 14.34 28.37
N ASP A 79 39.57 13.04 28.06
CA ASP A 79 38.97 12.58 26.80
C ASP A 79 37.83 11.54 26.97
N SER A 80 37.41 11.28 28.21
CA SER A 80 36.41 10.22 28.49
C SER A 80 35.29 10.70 29.35
N LEU A 81 34.09 10.14 29.14
CA LEU A 81 32.90 10.38 29.93
C LEU A 81 32.35 9.03 30.44
N ASP A 82 32.03 8.99 31.73
CA ASP A 82 31.24 7.92 32.33
C ASP A 82 29.78 8.34 32.39
N VAL A 83 28.90 7.44 31.97
CA VAL A 83 27.46 7.69 32.02
C VAL A 83 26.80 6.68 32.94
N HIS A 84 26.16 7.20 33.95
CA HIS A 84 25.38 6.46 34.93
C HIS A 84 23.89 6.73 34.71
N PHE A 85 23.05 5.70 34.58
CA PHE A 85 21.62 5.85 34.34
C PHE A 85 20.83 5.59 35.62
N VAL A 86 20.12 6.62 36.12
CA VAL A 86 19.13 6.47 37.19
C VAL A 86 17.77 6.28 36.55
N ILE A 87 17.16 5.11 36.74
CA ILE A 87 15.87 4.78 36.13
C ILE A 87 14.81 4.61 37.21
N ALA A 88 13.74 5.42 37.11
CA ALA A 88 12.53 5.27 37.90
C ALA A 88 11.41 4.77 36.98
N GLU A 89 11.01 3.53 37.15
CA GLU A 89 9.98 2.88 36.29
C GLU A 89 8.57 3.44 36.57
N ASN A 90 8.29 3.82 37.82
CA ASN A 90 6.97 4.22 38.29
C ASN A 90 5.91 3.11 38.10
N HIS A 91 4.70 3.44 37.66
CA HIS A 91 3.58 2.51 37.56
C HIS A 91 3.06 2.40 36.12
N LYS A 92 2.33 1.31 35.84
CA LYS A 92 1.65 1.10 34.57
C LYS A 92 0.43 1.96 34.44
N VAL A 93 0.22 2.46 33.23
CA VAL A 93 -0.91 3.32 32.89
C VAL A 93 -1.81 2.63 31.88
N TYR A 94 -3.11 2.75 32.11
CA TYR A 94 -4.16 2.18 31.27
C TYR A 94 -4.90 3.28 30.52
N ILE A 95 -5.38 2.95 29.32
CA ILE A 95 -6.21 3.85 28.53
C ILE A 95 -7.64 3.76 29.06
N ARG A 96 -8.15 4.85 29.65
CA ARG A 96 -9.53 4.92 30.14
C ARG A 96 -10.51 5.16 28.99
N ASN A 97 -10.26 6.18 28.18
CA ASN A 97 -11.14 6.56 27.10
C ASN A 97 -10.35 7.04 25.87
N ILE A 98 -10.99 6.99 24.69
CA ILE A 98 -10.44 7.52 23.46
C ILE A 98 -11.47 8.46 22.83
N ALA A 99 -11.13 9.75 22.79
CA ALA A 99 -11.94 10.79 22.16
C ALA A 99 -11.38 11.13 20.79
N ILE A 100 -12.27 11.32 19.82
CA ILE A 100 -11.92 11.76 18.45
C ILE A 100 -12.60 13.10 18.22
N ARG A 101 -11.85 14.09 17.74
CA ARG A 101 -12.34 15.44 17.47
C ARG A 101 -11.96 15.92 16.08
N GLY A 102 -12.78 16.83 15.52
CA GLY A 102 -12.53 17.44 14.21
C GLY A 102 -12.95 16.59 13.00
N ASN A 103 -13.68 15.50 13.22
CA ASN A 103 -14.20 14.63 12.17
C ASN A 103 -15.65 15.02 11.77
N ASP A 104 -15.82 16.22 11.21
CA ASP A 104 -17.16 16.79 10.90
C ASP A 104 -17.87 16.04 9.78
N ARG A 105 -17.12 15.52 8.79
CA ARG A 105 -17.62 14.79 7.62
C ARG A 105 -17.43 13.29 7.75
N THR A 106 -16.29 12.87 8.29
CA THR A 106 -15.92 11.47 8.44
C THR A 106 -16.59 10.89 9.67
N ARG A 107 -17.30 9.79 9.48
CA ARG A 107 -17.93 9.08 10.61
C ARG A 107 -16.85 8.54 11.54
N GLU A 108 -17.09 8.65 12.82
CA GLU A 108 -16.15 8.23 13.87
C GLU A 108 -15.74 6.75 13.75
N ASN A 109 -16.65 5.87 13.34
CA ASN A 109 -16.37 4.45 13.14
C ASN A 109 -15.30 4.21 12.07
N VAL A 110 -15.16 5.09 11.06
CA VAL A 110 -14.13 4.98 10.01
C VAL A 110 -12.73 5.15 10.61
N ILE A 111 -12.60 5.99 11.63
CA ILE A 111 -11.34 6.21 12.35
C ILE A 111 -11.14 5.07 13.36
N ARG A 112 -12.15 4.77 14.18
CA ARG A 112 -12.06 3.77 15.25
C ARG A 112 -11.69 2.37 14.73
N ARG A 113 -12.23 1.94 13.60
CA ARG A 113 -12.01 0.59 13.05
C ARG A 113 -10.57 0.29 12.61
N ILE A 114 -9.75 1.34 12.42
CA ILE A 114 -8.32 1.19 12.07
C ILE A 114 -7.39 1.40 13.26
N MET A 115 -7.91 1.89 14.37
CA MET A 115 -7.10 2.11 15.58
C MET A 115 -6.59 0.79 16.14
N ARG A 116 -5.41 0.83 16.75
CA ARG A 116 -4.73 -0.31 17.38
C ARG A 116 -4.71 -0.23 18.90
N ILE A 117 -5.38 0.76 19.43
CA ILE A 117 -5.53 1.02 20.86
C ILE A 117 -7.01 1.02 21.21
N TYR A 118 -7.34 0.50 22.38
CA TYR A 118 -8.74 0.39 22.86
C TYR A 118 -8.83 0.82 24.31
N PRO A 119 -9.99 1.32 24.75
CA PRO A 119 -10.24 1.55 26.17
C PRO A 119 -10.04 0.27 26.99
N GLY A 120 -9.33 0.36 28.11
CA GLY A 120 -8.92 -0.76 28.96
C GLY A 120 -7.57 -1.37 28.61
N ASP A 121 -6.99 -1.05 27.46
CA ASP A 121 -5.64 -1.51 27.11
C ASP A 121 -4.59 -0.84 27.99
N VAL A 122 -3.49 -1.53 28.22
CA VAL A 122 -2.26 -0.91 28.72
C VAL A 122 -1.74 0.06 27.65
N PHE A 123 -1.34 1.25 28.06
CA PHE A 123 -0.75 2.23 27.17
C PHE A 123 0.45 1.63 26.42
N ASN A 124 0.55 1.93 25.13
CA ASN A 124 1.65 1.46 24.29
C ASN A 124 1.96 2.52 23.23
N LYS A 125 3.18 3.09 23.30
CA LYS A 125 3.62 4.16 22.39
C LYS A 125 3.69 3.71 20.93
N GLU A 126 4.20 2.51 20.69
CA GLU A 126 4.30 1.96 19.32
C GLU A 126 2.93 1.80 18.69
N ARG A 127 1.94 1.26 19.42
CA ARG A 127 0.56 1.13 18.95
C ARG A 127 -0.10 2.49 18.70
N LEU A 128 0.16 3.49 19.54
CA LEU A 128 -0.33 4.86 19.34
C LEU A 128 0.24 5.49 18.09
N LEU A 129 1.56 5.39 17.87
CA LEU A 129 2.22 5.88 16.66
C LEU A 129 1.76 5.12 15.40
N ARG A 130 1.51 3.82 15.53
CA ARG A 130 0.95 3.03 14.43
C ARG A 130 -0.48 3.47 14.12
N THR A 131 -1.30 3.72 15.13
CA THR A 131 -2.66 4.27 14.96
C THR A 131 -2.61 5.62 14.23
N HIS A 132 -1.75 6.53 14.67
CA HIS A 132 -1.53 7.81 14.00
C HIS A 132 -1.21 7.63 12.51
N ARG A 133 -0.23 6.77 12.18
CA ARG A 133 0.14 6.48 10.78
C ARG A 133 -1.02 5.89 9.97
N GLU A 134 -1.76 4.92 10.54
CA GLU A 134 -2.90 4.29 9.86
C GLU A 134 -4.03 5.29 9.59
N ILE A 135 -4.29 6.24 10.48
CA ILE A 135 -5.24 7.34 10.26
C ILE A 135 -4.76 8.27 9.15
N MET A 136 -3.48 8.68 9.16
CA MET A 136 -2.89 9.50 8.09
C MET A 136 -2.93 8.81 6.73
N MET A 137 -2.73 7.48 6.69
CA MET A 137 -2.79 6.68 5.46
C MET A 137 -4.19 6.62 4.83
N LEU A 138 -5.27 6.92 5.56
CA LEU A 138 -6.60 7.10 4.95
C LEU A 138 -6.63 8.24 3.93
N ASN A 139 -5.73 9.20 4.07
CA ASN A 139 -5.63 10.38 3.21
C ASN A 139 -6.89 11.29 3.20
N TYR A 140 -7.67 11.22 4.29
CA TYR A 140 -8.84 12.09 4.51
C TYR A 140 -8.52 13.33 5.34
N PHE A 141 -7.38 13.31 6.00
CA PHE A 141 -6.94 14.32 6.96
C PHE A 141 -5.66 15.01 6.50
N SER A 142 -5.58 16.31 6.74
CA SER A 142 -4.36 17.11 6.55
C SER A 142 -3.42 16.95 7.72
N ASN A 143 -3.99 16.80 8.92
CA ASN A 143 -3.25 16.62 10.15
C ASN A 143 -3.97 15.65 11.10
N VAL A 144 -3.20 14.95 11.91
CA VAL A 144 -3.69 14.06 12.97
C VAL A 144 -2.77 14.22 14.17
N VAL A 145 -3.30 14.69 15.27
CA VAL A 145 -2.54 14.94 16.52
C VAL A 145 -3.10 14.05 17.62
N PRO A 146 -2.43 12.96 17.97
CA PRO A 146 -2.76 12.20 19.17
C PRO A 146 -2.17 12.90 20.39
N ASP A 147 -2.99 13.12 21.41
CA ASP A 147 -2.60 13.65 22.69
C ASP A 147 -2.92 12.66 23.82
N VAL A 148 -2.11 12.68 24.88
CA VAL A 148 -2.24 11.80 26.03
C VAL A 148 -2.57 12.67 27.23
N VAL A 149 -3.82 12.63 27.68
CA VAL A 149 -4.33 13.46 28.76
C VAL A 149 -4.34 12.65 30.07
N PRO A 150 -3.50 12.97 31.05
CA PRO A 150 -3.55 12.32 32.36
C PRO A 150 -4.90 12.57 33.03
N VAL A 151 -5.45 11.52 33.64
CA VAL A 151 -6.72 11.60 34.38
C VAL A 151 -6.51 11.25 35.84
N ASP A 152 -5.88 10.12 36.09
CA ASP A 152 -5.50 9.62 37.42
C ASP A 152 -4.04 9.11 37.35
N ASP A 153 -3.52 8.68 38.51
CA ASP A 153 -2.15 8.18 38.58
C ASP A 153 -1.88 7.02 37.60
N ASP A 154 -2.86 6.14 37.41
CA ASP A 154 -2.74 4.95 36.57
C ASP A 154 -3.61 4.98 35.32
N GLN A 155 -4.28 6.11 34.99
CA GLN A 155 -5.20 6.20 33.84
C GLN A 155 -4.96 7.45 33.00
N VAL A 156 -5.05 7.25 31.68
CA VAL A 156 -4.98 8.34 30.70
C VAL A 156 -6.14 8.25 29.71
N ASP A 157 -6.58 9.40 29.24
CA ASP A 157 -7.42 9.51 28.05
C ASP A 157 -6.54 9.81 26.83
N ILE A 158 -6.89 9.21 25.69
CA ILE A 158 -6.27 9.53 24.42
C ILE A 158 -7.22 10.43 23.64
N GLU A 159 -6.77 11.63 23.31
CA GLU A 159 -7.51 12.54 22.46
C GLU A 159 -6.84 12.58 21.08
N VAL A 160 -7.59 12.19 20.04
CA VAL A 160 -7.12 12.21 18.65
C VAL A 160 -7.82 13.33 17.92
N THR A 161 -7.12 14.45 17.75
CA THR A 161 -7.64 15.59 16.98
C THR A 161 -7.24 15.44 15.54
N VAL A 162 -8.25 15.45 14.64
CA VAL A 162 -8.05 15.34 13.19
C VAL A 162 -8.48 16.62 12.51
N GLU A 163 -7.80 16.99 11.45
CA GLU A 163 -8.15 18.10 10.58
C GLU A 163 -8.50 17.56 9.20
N GLU A 164 -9.78 17.66 8.82
CA GLU A 164 -10.25 17.09 7.55
C GLU A 164 -9.83 17.95 6.36
N LYS A 165 -9.38 17.29 5.30
CA LYS A 165 -9.13 17.94 4.00
C LYS A 165 -10.17 17.56 2.98
N SER A 166 -10.31 18.36 1.93
CA SER A 166 -11.08 17.97 0.76
C SER A 166 -10.40 16.79 0.08
N SER A 167 -11.03 15.62 0.12
CA SER A 167 -10.50 14.38 -0.45
C SER A 167 -11.02 14.12 -1.87
N GLY A 168 -12.09 14.80 -2.28
CA GLY A 168 -12.63 14.71 -3.65
C GLY A 168 -11.63 15.26 -4.66
N GLN A 169 -11.39 14.50 -5.74
CA GLN A 169 -10.49 14.86 -6.81
C GLN A 169 -11.23 14.83 -8.14
N ALA A 170 -11.03 15.87 -8.95
CA ALA A 170 -11.39 15.88 -10.36
C ALA A 170 -10.09 16.01 -11.15
N ASN A 171 -9.89 15.15 -12.13
CA ASN A 171 -8.76 15.21 -13.03
C ASN A 171 -9.23 15.34 -14.48
N MET A 172 -8.46 16.05 -15.26
CA MET A 172 -8.60 16.12 -16.72
C MET A 172 -7.22 15.91 -17.32
N ASN A 173 -7.15 15.13 -18.37
CA ASN A 173 -5.93 14.87 -19.10
C ASN A 173 -6.17 15.05 -20.60
N MET A 174 -5.14 15.51 -21.28
CA MET A 174 -5.09 15.58 -22.72
C MET A 174 -3.71 15.08 -23.16
N GLY A 175 -3.68 14.29 -24.20
CA GLY A 175 -2.46 13.73 -24.73
C GLY A 175 -2.51 13.57 -26.25
N PHE A 176 -1.39 13.25 -26.84
CA PHE A 176 -1.28 12.87 -28.25
C PHE A 176 -0.58 11.51 -28.34
N SER A 177 -1.15 10.61 -29.11
CA SER A 177 -0.49 9.36 -29.48
C SER A 177 -0.55 9.14 -30.97
N GLN A 178 0.47 8.49 -31.54
CA GLN A 178 0.51 8.19 -32.96
C GLN A 178 -0.64 7.27 -33.39
N ALA A 179 -1.12 6.39 -32.50
CA ALA A 179 -2.18 5.44 -32.78
C ALA A 179 -3.58 6.05 -32.74
N TYR A 180 -3.84 6.95 -31.79
CA TYR A 180 -5.18 7.50 -31.53
C TYR A 180 -5.29 9.02 -31.73
N GLY A 181 -4.19 9.67 -32.20
CA GLY A 181 -4.15 11.13 -32.35
C GLY A 181 -4.28 11.85 -31.01
N VAL A 182 -5.12 12.86 -30.98
CA VAL A 182 -5.45 13.60 -29.74
C VAL A 182 -6.36 12.73 -28.88
N THR A 183 -5.97 12.52 -27.65
CA THR A 183 -6.74 11.82 -26.63
C THR A 183 -7.07 12.80 -25.50
N GLY A 184 -8.28 12.70 -24.99
CA GLY A 184 -8.71 13.49 -23.82
C GLY A 184 -9.49 12.60 -22.88
N GLY A 185 -9.42 12.92 -21.61
CA GLY A 185 -10.15 12.19 -20.60
C GLY A 185 -10.30 12.95 -19.32
N GLY A 186 -11.08 12.40 -18.42
CA GLY A 186 -11.24 12.96 -17.12
C GLY A 186 -11.85 11.95 -16.14
N GLY A 187 -11.88 12.35 -14.90
CA GLY A 187 -12.46 11.52 -13.87
C GLY A 187 -12.76 12.29 -12.61
N PHE A 188 -13.66 11.70 -11.85
CA PHE A 188 -13.98 12.11 -10.49
C PHE A 188 -13.67 10.96 -9.56
N SER A 189 -13.01 11.26 -8.47
CA SER A 189 -12.70 10.31 -7.40
C SER A 189 -13.15 10.93 -6.08
N LEU A 190 -14.04 10.25 -5.39
CA LEU A 190 -14.60 10.64 -4.10
C LEU A 190 -14.22 9.56 -3.06
N PRO A 191 -12.97 9.58 -2.53
CA PRO A 191 -12.63 8.79 -1.37
C PRO A 191 -13.42 9.32 -0.18
N ASN A 192 -13.80 8.49 0.74
CA ASN A 192 -14.64 8.83 1.88
C ASN A 192 -16.07 9.29 1.48
N PHE A 193 -16.66 8.65 0.47
CA PHE A 193 -18.00 8.94 0.03
C PHE A 193 -19.00 8.81 1.19
N ARG A 194 -19.81 9.84 1.43
CA ARG A 194 -20.74 9.97 2.56
C ARG A 194 -20.10 9.87 3.95
N GLY A 195 -18.80 10.12 4.06
CA GLY A 195 -18.07 10.00 5.32
C GLY A 195 -17.92 8.57 5.84
N LYS A 196 -18.19 7.56 5.02
CA LYS A 196 -18.16 6.14 5.41
C LYS A 196 -16.84 5.44 5.08
N GLY A 197 -15.85 6.18 4.56
CA GLY A 197 -14.60 5.60 4.07
C GLY A 197 -14.78 4.80 2.77
N GLN A 198 -15.92 4.93 2.10
CA GLN A 198 -16.21 4.31 0.82
C GLN A 198 -15.60 5.14 -0.31
N HIS A 199 -15.24 4.50 -1.41
CA HIS A 199 -14.66 5.16 -2.57
C HIS A 199 -15.58 5.03 -3.78
N LEU A 200 -16.00 6.15 -4.34
CA LEU A 200 -16.73 6.23 -5.60
C LEU A 200 -15.82 6.89 -6.64
N ALA A 201 -15.65 6.25 -7.80
CA ALA A 201 -14.90 6.82 -8.90
C ALA A 201 -15.63 6.67 -10.22
N LEU A 202 -15.52 7.69 -11.06
CA LEU A 202 -15.98 7.75 -12.44
C LEU A 202 -14.80 8.20 -13.30
N SER A 203 -14.55 7.51 -14.38
CA SER A 203 -13.53 7.91 -15.37
C SER A 203 -14.06 7.75 -16.78
N PHE A 204 -13.65 8.65 -17.66
CA PHE A 204 -13.91 8.57 -19.09
C PHE A 204 -12.66 8.99 -19.89
N GLU A 205 -12.49 8.38 -21.04
CA GLU A 205 -11.40 8.65 -21.97
C GLU A 205 -11.95 8.59 -23.40
N VAL A 206 -11.59 9.56 -24.21
CA VAL A 206 -11.95 9.62 -25.63
C VAL A 206 -10.69 9.95 -26.43
N GLY A 207 -10.48 9.21 -27.49
CA GLY A 207 -9.43 9.46 -28.47
C GLY A 207 -9.99 9.34 -29.87
N ALA A 208 -9.64 10.31 -30.71
CA ALA A 208 -10.00 10.26 -32.13
C ALA A 208 -8.84 10.81 -32.97
N ALA A 209 -8.28 9.97 -33.80
CA ALA A 209 -7.29 10.38 -34.79
C ALA A 209 -8.01 10.80 -36.08
N ASN A 210 -8.08 12.08 -36.33
CA ASN A 210 -8.41 12.62 -37.66
C ASN A 210 -7.10 12.79 -38.47
N TYR A 211 -6.48 11.71 -38.91
CA TYR A 211 -5.32 11.79 -39.79
C TYR A 211 -5.75 11.56 -41.24
N ASN A 212 -6.16 12.61 -41.93
CA ASN A 212 -6.11 12.66 -43.37
C ASN A 212 -4.63 12.77 -43.81
N ASN A 213 -3.88 11.70 -43.65
CA ASN A 213 -2.50 11.68 -44.11
C ASN A 213 -2.43 11.31 -45.60
N THR A 214 -2.65 12.31 -46.45
CA THR A 214 -2.57 12.20 -47.89
C THR A 214 -1.15 11.87 -48.42
N TYR A 215 -0.15 11.86 -47.53
CA TYR A 215 1.25 11.68 -47.92
C TYR A 215 1.67 10.23 -48.26
N PHE A 216 0.88 9.21 -47.88
CA PHE A 216 1.24 7.82 -48.13
C PHE A 216 0.20 7.00 -48.88
N GLY A 217 -0.77 7.63 -49.54
CA GLY A 217 -1.68 6.94 -50.48
C GLY A 217 -2.62 5.89 -49.86
N SER A 218 -2.66 5.73 -48.54
CA SER A 218 -3.57 4.85 -47.83
C SER A 218 -4.62 5.67 -47.08
N SER A 219 -5.89 5.40 -47.38
CA SER A 219 -7.04 5.94 -46.63
C SER A 219 -7.01 5.44 -45.18
N TYR A 220 -6.25 6.06 -44.35
CA TYR A 220 -6.24 5.77 -42.92
C TYR A 220 -7.55 6.27 -42.32
N LYS A 221 -8.42 5.37 -41.89
CA LYS A 221 -9.57 5.71 -41.05
C LYS A 221 -9.06 6.07 -39.65
N PRO A 222 -9.53 7.18 -39.09
CA PRO A 222 -9.14 7.58 -37.73
C PRO A 222 -9.55 6.50 -36.72
N GLN A 223 -8.61 6.13 -35.87
CA GLN A 223 -8.90 5.22 -34.76
C GLN A 223 -9.69 5.97 -33.69
N LYS A 224 -10.88 5.54 -33.43
CA LYS A 224 -11.69 6.04 -32.32
C LYS A 224 -11.49 5.13 -31.11
N ARG A 225 -11.26 5.73 -29.95
CA ARG A 225 -11.21 5.02 -28.67
C ARG A 225 -12.10 5.73 -27.68
N GLU A 226 -12.93 4.97 -27.04
CA GLU A 226 -13.77 5.46 -25.96
C GLU A 226 -13.66 4.49 -24.78
N ARG A 227 -13.61 5.03 -23.59
CA ARG A 227 -13.69 4.24 -22.35
C ARG A 227 -14.47 5.00 -21.31
N ALA A 228 -15.35 4.31 -20.62
CA ALA A 228 -16.03 4.82 -19.45
C ALA A 228 -16.03 3.75 -18.36
N THR A 229 -15.76 4.15 -17.13
CA THR A 229 -15.78 3.23 -15.99
C THR A 229 -16.38 3.93 -14.79
N ILE A 230 -17.30 3.25 -14.12
CA ILE A 230 -17.79 3.64 -12.80
C ILE A 230 -17.43 2.53 -11.81
N SER A 231 -16.89 2.90 -10.66
CA SER A 231 -16.53 1.94 -9.61
C SER A 231 -16.91 2.44 -8.23
N PHE A 232 -17.33 1.50 -7.40
CA PHE A 232 -17.61 1.71 -6.00
C PHE A 232 -16.85 0.68 -5.17
N THR A 233 -16.18 1.12 -4.12
CA THR A 233 -15.42 0.26 -3.22
C THR A 233 -15.72 0.61 -1.76
N ASP A 234 -16.09 -0.40 -0.98
CA ASP A 234 -16.11 -0.32 0.48
C ASP A 234 -14.94 -1.14 1.03
N PRO A 235 -13.90 -0.49 1.59
CA PRO A 235 -12.70 -1.19 2.04
C PRO A 235 -12.91 -2.02 3.31
N MET A 236 -13.94 -1.73 4.11
CA MET A 236 -14.21 -2.39 5.38
C MET A 236 -15.72 -2.50 5.62
N VAL A 237 -16.35 -3.43 4.92
CA VAL A 237 -17.80 -3.66 5.02
C VAL A 237 -18.17 -4.06 6.44
N ASN A 238 -19.14 -3.37 7.00
CA ASN A 238 -19.61 -3.56 8.38
C ASN A 238 -18.46 -3.51 9.40
N ASP A 239 -17.50 -2.62 9.17
CA ASP A 239 -16.30 -2.44 10.00
C ASP A 239 -15.44 -3.71 10.18
N THR A 240 -15.57 -4.65 9.24
CA THR A 240 -14.76 -5.87 9.19
C THR A 240 -13.58 -5.71 8.23
N ASN A 241 -12.60 -6.62 8.28
CA ASN A 241 -11.46 -6.64 7.36
C ASN A 241 -11.84 -7.14 5.94
N ASN A 242 -13.10 -6.98 5.54
CA ASN A 242 -13.59 -7.39 4.23
C ASN A 242 -13.79 -6.17 3.33
N LEU A 243 -13.17 -6.23 2.16
CA LEU A 243 -13.34 -5.26 1.09
C LEU A 243 -14.39 -5.78 0.11
N LEU A 244 -15.32 -4.92 -0.30
CA LEU A 244 -16.20 -5.16 -1.44
C LEU A 244 -16.02 -4.06 -2.47
N SER A 245 -15.90 -4.45 -3.74
CA SER A 245 -15.82 -3.50 -4.84
C SER A 245 -16.67 -3.98 -6.00
N GLY A 246 -17.40 -3.06 -6.63
CA GLY A 246 -18.10 -3.27 -7.87
C GLY A 246 -17.69 -2.26 -8.92
N SER A 247 -17.59 -2.67 -10.18
CA SER A 247 -17.35 -1.75 -11.28
C SER A 247 -18.15 -2.15 -12.51
N LEU A 248 -18.57 -1.13 -13.27
CA LEU A 248 -19.12 -1.27 -14.61
C LEU A 248 -18.21 -0.53 -15.57
N PHE A 249 -17.97 -1.12 -16.71
CA PHE A 249 -17.10 -0.54 -17.72
C PHE A 249 -17.65 -0.72 -19.13
N TYR A 250 -17.34 0.26 -19.96
CA TYR A 250 -17.57 0.28 -21.38
C TYR A 250 -16.28 0.71 -22.07
N SER A 251 -15.91 0.05 -23.16
CA SER A 251 -14.84 0.53 -24.01
C SER A 251 -15.13 0.22 -25.48
N PHE A 252 -14.87 1.20 -26.32
CA PHE A 252 -14.86 1.09 -27.77
C PHE A 252 -13.41 1.28 -28.25
N SER A 253 -12.94 0.38 -29.12
CA SER A 253 -11.67 0.47 -29.79
C SER A 253 -11.88 0.33 -31.28
N GLY A 254 -11.72 1.42 -32.01
CA GLY A 254 -11.86 1.44 -33.45
C GLY A 254 -10.71 0.72 -34.16
N ARG A 255 -10.92 0.41 -35.42
CA ARG A 255 -10.00 -0.33 -36.30
C ARG A 255 -8.61 0.26 -36.33
N SER A 256 -7.61 -0.59 -36.25
CA SER A 256 -6.20 -0.24 -36.39
C SER A 256 -5.57 -0.97 -37.53
N SER A 257 -5.15 -0.25 -38.56
CA SER A 257 -4.46 -0.84 -39.70
C SER A 257 -2.96 -1.11 -39.43
N MET A 258 -2.40 -0.57 -38.36
CA MET A 258 -0.94 -0.56 -38.15
C MET A 258 -0.41 -1.68 -37.25
N TYR A 259 -1.20 -2.16 -36.30
CA TYR A 259 -0.68 -3.09 -35.27
C TYR A 259 -1.62 -4.21 -34.83
N TYR A 260 -2.93 -4.12 -35.10
CA TYR A 260 -3.92 -5.13 -34.67
C TYR A 260 -5.06 -5.26 -35.67
N ALA A 261 -5.92 -6.24 -35.41
CA ALA A 261 -7.03 -6.60 -36.28
C ALA A 261 -7.82 -5.38 -36.81
N PRO A 262 -8.18 -5.34 -38.08
CA PRO A 262 -8.97 -4.28 -38.71
C PRO A 262 -10.46 -4.37 -38.31
N LEU A 263 -10.70 -4.54 -37.00
CA LEU A 263 -12.02 -4.74 -36.42
C LEU A 263 -12.31 -3.60 -35.42
N ASP A 264 -13.54 -3.14 -35.42
CA ASP A 264 -14.06 -2.37 -34.31
C ASP A 264 -14.43 -3.32 -33.16
N MET A 265 -14.06 -2.98 -31.94
CA MET A 265 -14.29 -3.81 -30.79
C MET A 265 -15.00 -3.00 -29.69
N ILE A 266 -16.20 -3.42 -29.32
CA ILE A 266 -16.95 -2.90 -28.21
C ILE A 266 -16.84 -3.90 -27.06
N THR A 267 -16.37 -3.46 -25.91
CA THR A 267 -16.39 -4.29 -24.70
C THR A 267 -17.22 -3.60 -23.62
N LYS A 268 -18.19 -4.31 -23.11
CA LYS A 268 -19.04 -3.85 -21.99
C LYS A 268 -19.13 -4.93 -20.94
N GLY A 269 -19.10 -4.55 -19.68
CA GLY A 269 -19.12 -5.56 -18.64
C GLY A 269 -19.12 -4.97 -17.23
N GLY A 270 -19.01 -5.88 -16.28
CA GLY A 270 -18.92 -5.54 -14.88
C GLY A 270 -18.01 -6.49 -14.12
N SER A 271 -17.50 -6.03 -13.01
CA SER A 271 -16.75 -6.86 -12.08
C SER A 271 -17.23 -6.64 -10.66
N PHE A 272 -17.18 -7.70 -9.89
CA PHE A 272 -17.38 -7.71 -8.46
C PHE A 272 -16.14 -8.30 -7.79
N ARG A 273 -15.63 -7.66 -6.75
CA ARG A 273 -14.46 -8.12 -6.01
C ARG A 273 -14.77 -8.17 -4.53
N TRP A 274 -14.45 -9.29 -3.93
CA TRP A 274 -14.35 -9.45 -2.50
C TRP A 274 -12.89 -9.63 -2.10
N GLY A 275 -12.43 -8.90 -1.09
CA GLY A 275 -11.08 -8.99 -0.58
C GLY A 275 -11.08 -9.14 0.93
N ARG A 276 -10.06 -9.79 1.47
CA ARG A 276 -9.87 -9.96 2.90
C ARG A 276 -8.40 -9.89 3.28
N ARG A 277 -8.12 -9.16 4.37
CA ARG A 277 -6.82 -9.19 5.04
C ARG A 277 -6.84 -10.30 6.09
N PHE A 278 -5.88 -11.19 6.03
CA PHE A 278 -5.74 -12.28 6.98
C PHE A 278 -4.92 -11.83 8.19
N LYS A 279 -5.19 -12.44 9.35
CA LYS A 279 -4.42 -12.23 10.57
C LYS A 279 -3.37 -13.33 10.81
N TRP A 280 -3.49 -14.42 10.07
CA TRP A 280 -2.62 -15.59 10.16
C TRP A 280 -2.16 -15.98 8.73
N PRO A 281 -0.89 -16.39 8.52
CA PRO A 281 0.21 -16.54 9.51
C PRO A 281 0.79 -15.21 10.01
N ASP A 282 0.65 -14.11 9.28
CA ASP A 282 0.95 -12.75 9.68
C ASP A 282 -0.04 -11.76 9.03
N ASP A 283 -0.05 -10.50 9.46
CA ASP A 283 -0.99 -9.48 8.95
C ASP A 283 -0.59 -8.85 7.62
N TYR A 284 0.44 -9.35 6.97
CA TYR A 284 0.83 -8.92 5.62
C TYR A 284 0.07 -9.65 4.52
N PHE A 285 -0.62 -10.75 4.83
CA PHE A 285 -1.38 -11.52 3.86
C PHE A 285 -2.71 -10.89 3.50
N ARG A 286 -2.99 -10.83 2.19
CA ARG A 286 -4.27 -10.40 1.62
C ARG A 286 -4.72 -11.40 0.57
N GLY A 287 -6.01 -11.71 0.59
CA GLY A 287 -6.67 -12.49 -0.45
C GLY A 287 -7.73 -11.66 -1.14
N SER A 288 -7.91 -11.82 -2.44
CA SER A 288 -9.04 -11.24 -3.17
C SER A 288 -9.56 -12.21 -4.22
N TRP A 289 -10.86 -12.17 -4.41
CA TRP A 289 -11.60 -12.94 -5.41
C TRP A 289 -12.41 -11.95 -6.24
N SER A 290 -12.18 -11.96 -7.54
CA SER A 290 -12.88 -11.08 -8.49
C SER A 290 -13.68 -11.95 -9.43
N PHE A 291 -14.97 -11.66 -9.55
CA PHE A 291 -15.83 -12.18 -10.60
C PHE A 291 -15.97 -11.08 -11.66
N THR A 292 -15.73 -11.42 -12.91
CA THR A 292 -15.85 -10.48 -14.04
C THR A 292 -16.66 -11.12 -15.15
N ALA A 293 -17.66 -10.40 -15.63
CA ALA A 293 -18.45 -10.78 -16.80
C ALA A 293 -18.39 -9.64 -17.81
N HIS A 294 -18.09 -9.98 -19.07
CA HIS A 294 -18.04 -9.01 -20.15
C HIS A 294 -18.50 -9.61 -21.46
N GLN A 295 -19.02 -8.75 -22.32
CA GLN A 295 -19.40 -9.02 -23.69
C GLN A 295 -18.48 -8.20 -24.59
N ARG A 296 -17.87 -8.84 -25.58
CA ARG A 296 -17.14 -8.18 -26.67
C ARG A 296 -17.89 -8.37 -27.98
N ILE A 297 -18.15 -7.29 -28.66
CA ILE A 297 -18.78 -7.27 -29.98
C ILE A 297 -17.72 -6.82 -30.95
N TYR A 298 -17.60 -7.55 -32.05
CA TYR A 298 -16.64 -7.29 -33.12
C TYR A 298 -17.39 -6.89 -34.39
N GLU A 299 -16.98 -5.79 -35.01
CA GLU A 299 -17.52 -5.31 -36.28
C GLU A 299 -16.39 -5.21 -37.33
N ALA A 300 -16.53 -5.93 -38.42
CA ALA A 300 -15.60 -5.97 -39.54
C ALA A 300 -16.21 -5.36 -40.80
N ASP A 301 -15.38 -5.01 -41.78
CA ASP A 301 -15.86 -4.57 -43.11
C ASP A 301 -16.39 -5.73 -43.96
N ASN A 302 -15.92 -6.96 -43.70
CA ASN A 302 -16.34 -8.16 -44.42
C ASN A 302 -16.17 -9.41 -43.52
N ASP A 303 -16.87 -10.48 -43.90
CA ASP A 303 -16.87 -11.74 -43.18
C ASP A 303 -15.50 -12.45 -43.19
N GLU A 304 -14.68 -12.21 -44.20
CA GLU A 304 -13.34 -12.78 -44.30
C GLU A 304 -12.42 -12.25 -43.20
N GLN A 305 -12.49 -10.94 -42.91
CA GLN A 305 -11.76 -10.35 -41.77
C GLN A 305 -12.26 -10.90 -40.44
N LEU A 306 -13.58 -11.04 -40.29
CA LEU A 306 -14.15 -11.62 -39.08
C LEU A 306 -13.68 -13.05 -38.87
N GLN A 307 -13.70 -13.86 -39.95
CA GLN A 307 -13.20 -15.24 -39.90
C GLN A 307 -11.72 -15.33 -39.56
N LEU A 308 -10.89 -14.43 -40.12
CA LEU A 308 -9.44 -14.42 -39.88
C LEU A 308 -9.05 -14.07 -38.47
N TYR A 309 -9.73 -13.09 -37.86
CA TYR A 309 -9.32 -12.53 -36.57
C TYR A 309 -10.13 -13.03 -35.36
N THR A 310 -11.35 -13.48 -35.56
CA THR A 310 -12.25 -13.95 -34.49
C THR A 310 -12.76 -15.38 -34.69
N GLY A 311 -12.31 -16.05 -35.80
CA GLY A 311 -12.87 -17.35 -36.16
C GLY A 311 -14.34 -17.27 -36.63
N GLY A 312 -14.77 -16.08 -37.11
CA GLY A 312 -16.14 -15.84 -37.55
C GLY A 312 -17.12 -15.43 -36.45
N LEU A 313 -16.63 -15.22 -35.25
CA LEU A 313 -17.48 -14.77 -34.15
C LEU A 313 -17.66 -13.25 -34.16
N ASN A 314 -18.92 -12.80 -34.18
CA ASN A 314 -19.27 -11.39 -34.08
C ASN A 314 -19.30 -10.94 -32.61
N GLU A 315 -19.39 -11.91 -31.71
CA GLU A 315 -19.55 -11.63 -30.27
C GLU A 315 -18.85 -12.70 -29.44
N THR A 316 -18.17 -12.29 -28.38
CA THR A 316 -17.69 -13.18 -27.33
C THR A 316 -18.19 -12.75 -25.98
N VAL A 317 -18.51 -13.73 -25.14
CA VAL A 317 -18.89 -13.52 -23.75
C VAL A 317 -17.82 -14.16 -22.86
N GLY A 318 -17.17 -13.33 -22.06
CA GLY A 318 -16.17 -13.81 -21.11
C GLY A 318 -16.73 -13.74 -19.67
N VAL A 319 -16.69 -14.86 -18.98
CA VAL A 319 -17.02 -14.95 -17.54
C VAL A 319 -15.84 -15.55 -16.83
N SER A 320 -15.27 -14.82 -15.89
CA SER A 320 -14.05 -15.24 -15.21
C SER A 320 -14.09 -15.04 -13.71
N ILE A 321 -13.41 -15.92 -13.00
CA ILE A 321 -13.08 -15.80 -11.58
C ILE A 321 -11.57 -15.70 -11.45
N THR A 322 -11.11 -14.67 -10.78
CA THR A 322 -9.69 -14.47 -10.47
C THR A 322 -9.50 -14.48 -8.96
N GLN A 323 -8.65 -15.38 -8.49
CA GLN A 323 -8.16 -15.41 -7.12
C GLN A 323 -6.76 -14.81 -7.08
N SER A 324 -6.51 -13.90 -6.16
CA SER A 324 -5.19 -13.35 -5.90
C SER A 324 -4.87 -13.43 -4.42
N ILE A 325 -3.72 -13.99 -4.08
CA ILE A 325 -3.19 -14.01 -2.72
C ILE A 325 -1.84 -13.32 -2.75
N SER A 326 -1.65 -12.35 -1.88
CA SER A 326 -0.39 -11.61 -1.80
C SER A 326 0.05 -11.43 -0.35
N ARG A 327 1.36 -11.41 -0.15
CA ARG A 327 2.02 -11.01 1.08
C ARG A 327 2.92 -9.82 0.76
N ASP A 328 2.65 -8.68 1.39
CA ASP A 328 3.38 -7.44 1.17
C ASP A 328 3.96 -6.95 2.50
N SER A 329 5.26 -7.19 2.69
CA SER A 329 6.01 -6.79 3.88
C SER A 329 6.96 -5.63 3.63
N ARG A 330 6.79 -4.90 2.51
CA ARG A 330 7.60 -3.73 2.18
C ARG A 330 7.36 -2.61 3.19
N ASP A 331 8.43 -1.90 3.53
CA ASP A 331 8.38 -0.73 4.41
C ASP A 331 7.62 0.45 3.80
N HIS A 332 7.76 0.67 2.49
CA HIS A 332 7.05 1.71 1.75
C HIS A 332 6.52 1.18 0.41
N PRO A 333 5.24 1.48 0.04
CA PRO A 333 4.65 0.97 -1.21
C PRO A 333 5.31 1.48 -2.49
N GLU A 334 5.68 2.78 -2.52
CA GLU A 334 6.22 3.45 -3.72
C GLU A 334 7.75 3.40 -3.78
N PHE A 335 8.42 3.57 -2.63
CA PHE A 335 9.88 3.60 -2.52
C PHE A 335 10.36 2.61 -1.46
N PRO A 336 10.20 1.30 -1.68
CA PRO A 336 10.60 0.31 -0.71
C PRO A 336 12.10 0.25 -0.56
N THR A 337 12.57 0.19 0.69
CA THR A 337 13.98 0.02 1.01
C THR A 337 14.29 -1.36 1.58
N ILE A 338 13.30 -1.97 2.20
CA ILE A 338 13.40 -3.27 2.85
C ILE A 338 12.09 -4.04 2.68
N GLY A 339 12.17 -5.38 2.63
CA GLY A 339 11.01 -6.25 2.64
C GLY A 339 10.77 -7.00 1.33
N SER A 340 9.59 -7.58 1.19
CA SER A 340 9.25 -8.39 0.02
C SER A 340 7.77 -8.26 -0.36
N LEU A 341 7.49 -8.42 -1.65
CA LEU A 341 6.17 -8.63 -2.20
C LEU A 341 6.11 -9.99 -2.87
N MET A 342 5.21 -10.85 -2.42
CA MET A 342 4.93 -12.14 -3.03
C MET A 342 3.45 -12.17 -3.42
N ALA A 343 3.15 -12.43 -4.68
CA ALA A 343 1.77 -12.46 -5.16
C ALA A 343 1.55 -13.63 -6.13
N VAL A 344 0.50 -14.37 -5.90
CA VAL A 344 0.00 -15.42 -6.78
C VAL A 344 -1.39 -15.01 -7.25
N SER A 345 -1.59 -15.01 -8.56
CA SER A 345 -2.89 -14.75 -9.17
C SER A 345 -3.26 -15.91 -10.08
N SER A 346 -4.45 -16.46 -9.89
CA SER A 346 -5.01 -17.55 -10.68
C SER A 346 -6.37 -17.11 -11.22
N SER A 347 -6.53 -17.16 -12.53
CA SER A 347 -7.77 -16.80 -13.22
C SER A 347 -8.27 -18.00 -14.04
N ILE A 348 -9.55 -18.27 -13.94
CA ILE A 348 -10.27 -19.24 -14.78
C ILE A 348 -11.34 -18.46 -15.50
N SER A 349 -11.39 -18.58 -16.82
CA SER A 349 -12.41 -18.00 -17.68
C SER A 349 -13.11 -19.10 -18.45
N GLY A 350 -14.41 -18.98 -18.63
CA GLY A 350 -15.20 -19.95 -19.35
C GLY A 350 -15.36 -21.30 -18.69
N GLY A 351 -15.48 -22.36 -19.45
CA GLY A 351 -15.73 -23.71 -18.98
C GLY A 351 -16.98 -23.79 -18.11
N PRO A 352 -16.86 -24.18 -16.83
CA PRO A 352 -18.01 -24.29 -15.93
C PRO A 352 -18.68 -22.96 -15.60
N LEU A 353 -18.03 -21.82 -15.86
CA LEU A 353 -18.58 -20.49 -15.63
C LEU A 353 -19.43 -20.00 -16.79
N GLY A 354 -19.41 -20.67 -17.91
CA GLY A 354 -20.09 -20.27 -19.15
C GLY A 354 -19.31 -19.20 -19.93
N GLY A 355 -19.84 -18.82 -21.08
CA GLY A 355 -19.15 -17.97 -22.04
C GLY A 355 -18.40 -18.78 -23.09
N ASN A 356 -17.60 -18.11 -23.91
CA ASN A 356 -16.84 -18.72 -25.00
C ASN A 356 -15.36 -18.32 -25.00
N GLU A 357 -14.87 -17.83 -23.86
CA GLU A 357 -13.45 -17.55 -23.63
C GLU A 357 -12.88 -18.56 -22.63
N ASP A 358 -12.45 -19.72 -23.10
CA ASP A 358 -12.10 -20.89 -22.28
C ASP A 358 -10.59 -20.99 -22.02
N PHE A 359 -10.12 -20.47 -20.91
CA PHE A 359 -8.71 -20.58 -20.51
C PHE A 359 -8.50 -20.49 -19.00
N HIS A 360 -7.37 -20.96 -18.54
CA HIS A 360 -6.86 -20.64 -17.21
C HIS A 360 -5.48 -19.98 -17.31
N LYS A 361 -5.25 -19.04 -16.40
CA LYS A 361 -4.02 -18.24 -16.35
C LYS A 361 -3.52 -18.17 -14.92
N HIS A 362 -2.24 -18.41 -14.73
CA HIS A 362 -1.56 -18.29 -13.45
C HIS A 362 -0.37 -17.35 -13.57
N VAL A 363 -0.20 -16.48 -12.59
CA VAL A 363 0.93 -15.55 -12.53
C VAL A 363 1.47 -15.55 -11.10
N LEU A 364 2.77 -15.78 -10.99
CA LEU A 364 3.56 -15.62 -9.77
C LEU A 364 4.43 -14.38 -9.93
N ASN A 365 4.37 -13.48 -8.96
CA ASN A 365 5.23 -12.32 -8.85
C ASN A 365 5.94 -12.32 -7.50
N LEU A 366 7.26 -12.25 -7.52
CA LEU A 366 8.11 -12.25 -6.35
C LEU A 366 9.08 -11.07 -6.44
N GLU A 367 9.12 -10.25 -5.42
CA GLU A 367 10.00 -9.08 -5.34
C GLU A 367 10.65 -9.05 -3.96
N TRP A 368 11.94 -8.77 -3.93
CA TRP A 368 12.71 -8.57 -2.70
C TRP A 368 13.48 -7.26 -2.78
N TYR A 369 13.50 -6.54 -1.68
CA TYR A 369 14.18 -5.27 -1.52
C TYR A 369 15.19 -5.42 -0.39
N THR A 370 16.47 -5.18 -0.71
CA THR A 370 17.56 -5.32 0.25
C THR A 370 18.42 -4.06 0.19
N PRO A 371 18.62 -3.36 1.31
CA PRO A 371 19.55 -2.24 1.36
C PRO A 371 20.96 -2.76 1.09
N THR A 372 21.72 -2.01 0.28
CA THR A 372 23.11 -2.32 -0.06
C THR A 372 24.05 -1.23 0.49
N VAL A 373 25.10 -0.89 -0.23
CA VAL A 373 26.05 0.12 0.21
C VAL A 373 25.42 1.51 0.11
N TRP A 374 25.60 2.32 1.14
CA TRP A 374 25.13 3.69 1.26
C TRP A 374 23.59 3.78 1.21
N LYS A 375 23.01 4.53 0.28
CA LYS A 375 21.54 4.70 0.12
C LYS A 375 20.96 3.86 -1.02
N PHE A 376 21.73 2.94 -1.58
CA PHE A 376 21.26 2.10 -2.68
C PHE A 376 20.46 0.90 -2.16
N VAL A 377 19.39 0.58 -2.86
CA VAL A 377 18.54 -0.58 -2.60
C VAL A 377 18.58 -1.50 -3.82
N LEU A 378 18.90 -2.75 -3.59
CA LEU A 378 18.83 -3.80 -4.62
C LEU A 378 17.41 -4.35 -4.65
N MET A 379 16.75 -4.23 -5.81
CA MET A 379 15.50 -4.90 -6.10
C MET A 379 15.77 -6.16 -6.93
N SER A 380 15.34 -7.32 -6.43
CA SER A 380 15.31 -8.57 -7.19
C SER A 380 13.88 -8.93 -7.49
N SER A 381 13.54 -9.17 -8.75
CA SER A 381 12.18 -9.48 -9.17
C SER A 381 12.13 -10.72 -10.06
N VAL A 382 11.20 -11.62 -9.78
CA VAL A 382 10.89 -12.80 -10.58
C VAL A 382 9.41 -12.82 -10.90
N LYS A 383 9.07 -12.84 -12.19
CA LYS A 383 7.69 -12.96 -12.64
C LYS A 383 7.55 -14.15 -13.58
N ILE A 384 6.71 -15.11 -13.19
CA ILE A 384 6.42 -16.32 -13.97
C ILE A 384 4.94 -16.34 -14.27
N GLY A 385 4.58 -16.57 -15.53
CA GLY A 385 3.19 -16.67 -15.94
C GLY A 385 2.97 -17.86 -16.90
N GLY A 386 1.81 -18.49 -16.77
CA GLY A 386 1.34 -19.55 -17.66
C GLY A 386 -0.12 -19.33 -18.02
N ILE A 387 -0.47 -19.58 -19.25
CA ILE A 387 -1.84 -19.63 -19.74
C ILE A 387 -2.04 -20.91 -20.54
N LYS A 388 -3.18 -21.55 -20.35
CA LYS A 388 -3.58 -22.74 -21.08
C LYS A 388 -5.07 -22.73 -21.35
N THR A 389 -5.48 -23.20 -22.51
CA THR A 389 -6.89 -23.37 -22.89
C THR A 389 -7.54 -24.51 -22.09
N LEU A 390 -8.81 -24.36 -21.77
CA LEU A 390 -9.60 -25.43 -21.19
C LEU A 390 -10.06 -26.42 -22.28
N PRO A 391 -10.23 -27.72 -21.99
CA PRO A 391 -10.55 -28.73 -22.97
C PRO A 391 -11.92 -28.59 -23.63
N SER A 392 -12.77 -27.71 -23.15
CA SER A 392 -14.16 -27.51 -23.61
C SER A 392 -14.32 -26.50 -24.76
N GLY A 393 -13.24 -25.83 -25.19
CA GLY A 393 -13.34 -24.75 -26.17
C GLY A 393 -12.79 -25.15 -27.55
N ASP A 394 -13.65 -25.25 -28.56
CA ASP A 394 -13.25 -25.45 -29.96
C ASP A 394 -12.52 -24.22 -30.58
N ASN A 395 -12.47 -23.08 -29.87
CA ASN A 395 -11.97 -21.80 -30.42
C ASN A 395 -11.01 -21.06 -29.46
N ALA A 396 -10.02 -21.75 -28.95
CA ALA A 396 -9.05 -21.07 -28.06
C ALA A 396 -7.90 -20.46 -28.85
N VAL A 397 -7.84 -19.15 -28.94
CA VAL A 397 -6.68 -18.40 -29.40
C VAL A 397 -5.56 -18.51 -28.38
N SER A 398 -4.50 -19.24 -28.72
CA SER A 398 -3.32 -19.40 -27.84
C SER A 398 -2.42 -18.17 -27.92
N TYR A 399 -2.28 -17.43 -26.84
CA TYR A 399 -1.25 -16.40 -26.71
C TYR A 399 -0.14 -16.89 -25.80
N THR A 400 1.00 -17.24 -26.36
CA THR A 400 2.22 -17.54 -25.62
C THR A 400 3.19 -16.37 -25.73
N HIS A 401 3.29 -15.55 -24.68
CA HIS A 401 4.42 -14.64 -24.51
C HIS A 401 4.95 -14.72 -23.08
N LEU A 402 6.08 -15.39 -22.94
CA LEU A 402 6.94 -15.32 -21.76
C LEU A 402 7.92 -14.15 -21.99
N ARG A 403 7.90 -13.17 -21.11
CA ARG A 403 8.96 -12.17 -21.01
C ARG A 403 9.52 -12.17 -19.59
N ALA A 404 10.78 -12.52 -19.46
CA ALA A 404 11.58 -12.19 -18.30
C ALA A 404 12.18 -10.79 -18.53
N HIS A 405 11.94 -9.85 -17.62
CA HIS A 405 12.62 -8.57 -17.60
C HIS A 405 13.45 -8.49 -16.34
N GLU A 406 14.76 -8.51 -16.48
CA GLU A 406 15.69 -8.01 -15.50
C GLU A 406 15.84 -6.50 -15.75
N THR A 407 15.48 -5.69 -14.77
CA THR A 407 15.80 -4.26 -14.76
C THR A 407 16.61 -3.95 -13.53
N LEU A 408 17.88 -3.66 -13.74
CA LEU A 408 18.72 -2.93 -12.79
C LEU A 408 18.28 -1.46 -12.83
N ARG A 409 17.86 -0.92 -11.71
CA ARG A 409 17.71 0.52 -11.48
C ARG A 409 18.57 0.95 -10.31
#